data_2822583a01a3d26fabff9dc5ce87d5c8
#
_entry.id   2822583a01a3d26fabff9dc5ce87d5c8
#
_cell.length_a   1.000
_cell.length_b   1.000
_cell.length_c   1.000
_cell.angle_alpha   90.00
_cell.angle_beta   90.00
_cell.angle_gamma   90.00
#
_symmetry.space_group_name_H-M   'P 1'
#
loop_
_entity.id
_entity.type
_entity.pdbx_description
1 polymer ?
#
loop_
_entity_poly.entity_id
_entity_poly.type
_entity_poly.pdbx_seq_one_letter_code
_entity_poly.pdbx_strand_id
1 'polypeptide(L)'
;FNRKTMEQVTESRRKPIVVGIGELLWDMLPSGKKAGGAPINFVYHASCLGAEGYAISAVGDDELGKEIVDELDKNHIQHLIEKVPYPTGTVQVELREGIPTYTIHERVAWDHISPTSDAIDLAEKADAICFGTLAQRSRQSRETIQAISSFAPKDAYRLLDINLRQRYYDKELIEESLYLANVLKVNDEEFNVLRDLFGLNGTEREVALWFIEKYGLRMFVLTAGSSHSTIYTREE
;
A
#
# COMPACT_ATOMS: atom_id res chain seq x y z
N PHE A 1 25.35 -51.73 -0.05
CA PHE A 1 24.30 -50.76 -0.29
C PHE A 1 24.22 -49.78 0.90
N ASN A 2 24.88 -48.62 0.78
CA ASN A 2 24.87 -47.54 1.78
C ASN A 2 23.65 -46.64 1.52
N ARG A 3 22.60 -46.76 2.34
CA ARG A 3 21.54 -45.77 2.44
C ARG A 3 22.07 -44.58 3.24
N LYS A 4 22.61 -43.57 2.59
CA LYS A 4 22.73 -42.23 3.19
C LYS A 4 21.32 -41.64 3.26
N THR A 5 20.81 -41.53 4.46
CA THR A 5 19.63 -40.79 4.82
C THR A 5 19.91 -39.32 4.46
N MET A 6 19.21 -38.81 3.44
CA MET A 6 19.13 -37.37 3.18
C MET A 6 18.25 -36.78 4.30
N GLU A 7 18.87 -36.32 5.36
CA GLU A 7 18.26 -35.35 6.25
C GLU A 7 18.07 -34.06 5.40
N GLN A 8 16.86 -33.82 4.99
CA GLN A 8 16.47 -32.50 4.52
C GLN A 8 16.56 -31.57 5.72
N VAL A 9 17.62 -30.79 5.79
CA VAL A 9 17.69 -29.60 6.61
C VAL A 9 16.68 -28.63 6.00
N THR A 10 15.45 -28.66 6.49
CA THR A 10 14.51 -27.58 6.32
C THR A 10 15.05 -26.42 7.17
N GLU A 11 15.93 -25.59 6.57
CA GLU A 11 16.16 -24.26 7.11
C GLU A 11 14.78 -23.62 7.28
N SER A 12 14.38 -23.38 8.52
CA SER A 12 13.21 -22.59 8.85
C SER A 12 13.47 -21.17 8.34
N ARG A 13 13.12 -20.93 7.07
CA ARG A 13 13.17 -19.57 6.52
C ARG A 13 12.25 -18.72 7.39
N ARG A 14 12.79 -17.63 7.97
CA ARG A 14 11.98 -16.66 8.70
C ARG A 14 10.84 -16.21 7.80
N LYS A 15 9.69 -15.93 8.39
CA LYS A 15 8.58 -15.34 7.65
C LYS A 15 9.00 -13.96 7.14
N PRO A 16 8.67 -13.60 5.90
CA PRO A 16 8.94 -12.25 5.40
C PRO A 16 8.13 -11.22 6.18
N ILE A 17 8.78 -10.14 6.58
CA ILE A 17 8.16 -8.99 7.24
C ILE A 17 7.62 -8.05 6.17
N VAL A 18 6.30 -7.82 6.18
CA VAL A 18 5.60 -7.00 5.20
C VAL A 18 4.88 -5.86 5.90
N VAL A 19 5.18 -4.64 5.51
CA VAL A 19 4.65 -3.42 6.13
C VAL A 19 3.74 -2.70 5.15
N GLY A 20 2.57 -2.28 5.61
CA GLY A 20 1.69 -1.35 4.90
C GLY A 20 1.59 -0.05 5.68
N ILE A 21 1.92 1.07 5.06
CA ILE A 21 1.83 2.40 5.68
C ILE A 21 0.95 3.32 4.87
N GLY A 22 -0.07 3.90 5.51
CA GLY A 22 -0.99 4.82 4.84
C GLY A 22 -2.37 4.85 5.46
N GLU A 23 -3.38 5.02 4.60
CA GLU A 23 -4.77 5.11 5.02
C GLU A 23 -5.29 3.81 5.64
N LEU A 24 -5.94 3.95 6.78
CA LEU A 24 -6.76 2.94 7.44
C LEU A 24 -8.14 3.57 7.69
N LEU A 25 -9.18 2.96 7.16
CA LEU A 25 -10.50 3.58 7.10
C LEU A 25 -11.63 2.55 7.09
N TRP A 26 -12.83 3.03 7.33
CA TRP A 26 -14.07 2.28 7.10
C TRP A 26 -14.73 2.70 5.78
N ASP A 27 -14.95 1.74 4.89
CA ASP A 27 -15.89 1.88 3.79
C ASP A 27 -17.31 1.72 4.34
N MET A 28 -18.08 2.80 4.35
CA MET A 28 -19.45 2.87 4.85
C MET A 28 -20.43 2.51 3.72
N LEU A 29 -20.72 1.22 3.60
CA LEU A 29 -21.60 0.67 2.58
C LEU A 29 -23.06 0.63 3.07
N PRO A 30 -24.07 0.63 2.18
CA PRO A 30 -25.46 0.45 2.57
C PRO A 30 -25.72 -0.86 3.32
N SER A 31 -24.88 -1.89 3.10
CA SER A 31 -24.96 -3.21 3.75
C SER A 31 -24.20 -3.30 5.08
N GLY A 32 -23.52 -2.25 5.50
CA GLY A 32 -22.66 -2.21 6.68
C GLY A 32 -21.28 -1.63 6.37
N LYS A 33 -20.40 -1.59 7.37
CA LYS A 33 -19.05 -1.08 7.19
C LYS A 33 -18.05 -2.19 6.95
N LYS A 34 -17.01 -1.89 6.18
CA LYS A 34 -15.88 -2.78 5.90
C LYS A 34 -14.56 -2.05 6.11
N ALA A 35 -13.62 -2.67 6.82
CA ALA A 35 -12.28 -2.13 6.96
C ALA A 35 -11.58 -2.09 5.59
N GLY A 36 -10.88 -0.99 5.32
CA GLY A 36 -10.22 -0.71 4.05
C GLY A 36 -8.98 0.14 4.21
N GLY A 37 -8.39 0.49 3.08
CA GLY A 37 -7.11 1.16 2.92
C GLY A 37 -6.17 0.29 2.09
N ALA A 38 -5.68 0.80 0.96
CA ALA A 38 -4.91 -0.02 0.02
C ALA A 38 -3.65 -0.65 0.66
N PRO A 39 -2.82 0.09 1.44
CA PRO A 39 -1.65 -0.50 2.09
C PRO A 39 -2.02 -1.59 3.09
N ILE A 40 -3.14 -1.44 3.78
CA ILE A 40 -3.59 -2.39 4.81
C ILE A 40 -4.18 -3.65 4.14
N ASN A 41 -4.91 -3.50 3.05
CA ASN A 41 -5.38 -4.62 2.25
C ASN A 41 -4.20 -5.44 1.71
N PHE A 42 -3.12 -4.79 1.27
CA PHE A 42 -1.89 -5.47 0.86
C PHE A 42 -1.31 -6.33 1.98
N VAL A 43 -1.18 -5.78 3.19
CA VAL A 43 -0.70 -6.50 4.38
C VAL A 43 -1.60 -7.69 4.71
N TYR A 44 -2.91 -7.49 4.67
CA TYR A 44 -3.88 -8.58 4.91
C TYR A 44 -3.65 -9.75 3.97
N HIS A 45 -3.57 -9.50 2.66
CA HIS A 45 -3.34 -10.56 1.68
C HIS A 45 -1.97 -11.21 1.82
N ALA A 46 -0.91 -10.44 2.09
CA ALA A 46 0.42 -10.99 2.34
C ALA A 46 0.44 -11.89 3.59
N SER A 47 -0.28 -11.50 4.65
CA SER A 47 -0.42 -12.31 5.87
C SER A 47 -1.15 -13.62 5.60
N CYS A 48 -2.22 -13.61 4.79
CA CYS A 48 -2.91 -14.82 4.34
C CYS A 48 -1.98 -15.77 3.56
N LEU A 49 -0.95 -15.25 2.91
CA LEU A 49 0.07 -16.02 2.19
C LEU A 49 1.26 -16.42 3.07
N GLY A 50 1.21 -16.16 4.38
CA GLY A 50 2.20 -16.60 5.35
C GLY A 50 3.26 -15.57 5.73
N ALA A 51 3.17 -14.33 5.29
CA ALA A 51 4.02 -13.25 5.75
C ALA A 51 3.66 -12.81 7.17
N GLU A 52 4.59 -12.13 7.83
CA GLU A 52 4.37 -11.40 9.07
C GLU A 52 4.01 -9.95 8.70
N GLY A 53 2.70 -9.64 8.78
CA GLY A 53 2.16 -8.38 8.30
C GLY A 53 2.01 -7.33 9.40
N TYR A 54 2.42 -6.11 9.08
CA TYR A 54 2.34 -4.94 9.96
C TYR A 54 1.64 -3.77 9.29
N ALA A 55 0.67 -3.18 9.98
CA ALA A 55 -0.02 -1.97 9.57
C ALA A 55 0.51 -0.76 10.34
N ILE A 56 0.91 0.30 9.63
CA ILE A 56 1.28 1.60 10.22
C ILE A 56 0.28 2.64 9.74
N SER A 57 -0.45 3.24 10.69
CA SER A 57 -1.45 4.27 10.39
C SER A 57 -1.81 5.06 11.66
N ALA A 58 -2.88 5.85 11.59
CA ALA A 58 -3.49 6.50 12.74
C ALA A 58 -5.02 6.36 12.71
N VAL A 59 -5.62 6.31 13.91
CA VAL A 59 -7.08 6.28 14.13
C VAL A 59 -7.47 7.35 15.14
N GLY A 60 -8.75 7.69 15.16
CA GLY A 60 -9.31 8.55 16.18
C GLY A 60 -9.43 7.84 17.53
N ASP A 61 -9.51 8.63 18.61
CA ASP A 61 -9.91 8.10 19.91
C ASP A 61 -11.45 8.02 19.98
N ASP A 62 -12.01 7.24 19.06
CA ASP A 62 -13.45 7.02 18.86
C ASP A 62 -13.77 5.52 18.71
N GLU A 63 -15.07 5.18 18.71
CA GLU A 63 -15.51 3.80 18.62
C GLU A 63 -15.10 3.15 17.29
N LEU A 64 -15.13 3.90 16.17
CA LEU A 64 -14.69 3.40 14.87
C LEU A 64 -13.20 3.05 14.87
N GLY A 65 -12.37 3.85 15.56
CA GLY A 65 -10.94 3.58 15.71
C GLY A 65 -10.68 2.33 16.54
N LYS A 66 -11.43 2.12 17.61
CA LYS A 66 -11.34 0.91 18.42
C LYS A 66 -11.75 -0.32 17.60
N GLU A 67 -12.90 -0.27 16.94
CA GLU A 67 -13.40 -1.38 16.14
C GLU A 67 -12.48 -1.78 15.00
N ILE A 68 -11.82 -0.80 14.33
CA ILE A 68 -10.92 -1.11 13.22
C ILE A 68 -9.60 -1.74 13.70
N VAL A 69 -9.11 -1.35 14.88
CA VAL A 69 -7.97 -2.02 15.53
C VAL A 69 -8.34 -3.45 15.93
N ASP A 70 -9.52 -3.64 16.54
CA ASP A 70 -10.05 -4.97 16.87
C ASP A 70 -10.17 -5.87 15.60
N GLU A 71 -10.47 -5.27 14.44
CA GLU A 71 -10.54 -6.00 13.17
C GLU A 71 -9.16 -6.42 12.66
N LEU A 72 -8.12 -5.58 12.84
CA LEU A 72 -6.74 -5.96 12.55
C LEU A 72 -6.30 -7.14 13.43
N ASP A 73 -6.59 -7.09 14.72
CA ASP A 73 -6.27 -8.15 15.69
C ASP A 73 -6.94 -9.48 15.34
N LYS A 74 -8.23 -9.47 14.98
CA LYS A 74 -8.98 -10.65 14.54
C LYS A 74 -8.36 -11.31 13.30
N ASN A 75 -7.77 -10.50 12.42
CA ASN A 75 -7.11 -10.97 11.22
C ASN A 75 -5.60 -11.24 11.43
N HIS A 76 -5.12 -11.22 12.67
CA HIS A 76 -3.73 -11.46 13.05
C HIS A 76 -2.73 -10.53 12.34
N ILE A 77 -3.15 -9.30 12.04
CA ILE A 77 -2.30 -8.25 11.50
C ILE A 77 -1.69 -7.50 12.68
N GLN A 78 -0.37 -7.50 12.79
CA GLN A 78 0.33 -6.68 13.76
C GLN A 78 0.25 -5.21 13.34
N HIS A 79 0.31 -4.30 14.30
CA HIS A 79 0.11 -2.91 13.95
C HIS A 79 0.82 -1.94 14.88
N LEU A 80 1.20 -0.80 14.33
CA LEU A 80 1.68 0.40 14.99
C LEU A 80 0.69 1.52 14.63
N ILE A 81 -0.46 1.50 15.33
CA ILE A 81 -1.55 2.44 15.09
C ILE A 81 -1.57 3.47 16.21
N GLU A 82 -1.36 4.73 15.87
CA GLU A 82 -1.46 5.83 16.82
C GLU A 82 -2.91 6.29 16.97
N LYS A 83 -3.29 6.69 18.19
CA LYS A 83 -4.53 7.43 18.43
C LYS A 83 -4.25 8.93 18.39
N VAL A 84 -5.00 9.64 17.56
CA VAL A 84 -4.86 11.07 17.35
C VAL A 84 -6.18 11.80 17.58
N PRO A 85 -6.18 13.13 17.89
CA PRO A 85 -7.39 13.90 18.16
C PRO A 85 -8.16 14.30 16.89
N TYR A 86 -8.28 13.37 15.96
CA TYR A 86 -9.02 13.50 14.70
C TYR A 86 -9.91 12.28 14.51
N PRO A 87 -11.05 12.40 13.84
CA PRO A 87 -11.95 11.26 13.65
C PRO A 87 -11.29 10.14 12.84
N THR A 88 -11.64 8.91 13.13
CA THR A 88 -11.24 7.75 12.33
C THR A 88 -11.70 7.92 10.88
N GLY A 89 -10.84 7.58 9.93
CA GLY A 89 -11.12 7.73 8.51
C GLY A 89 -12.33 6.92 8.05
N THR A 90 -13.17 7.57 7.25
CA THR A 90 -14.33 6.91 6.62
C THR A 90 -14.46 7.33 5.16
N VAL A 91 -14.95 6.41 4.36
CA VAL A 91 -15.38 6.64 2.98
C VAL A 91 -16.86 6.32 2.89
N GLN A 92 -17.69 7.32 2.60
CA GLN A 92 -19.11 7.10 2.37
C GLN A 92 -19.33 6.57 0.95
N VAL A 93 -20.02 5.45 0.84
CA VAL A 93 -20.38 4.85 -0.45
C VAL A 93 -21.90 4.99 -0.63
N GLU A 94 -22.31 5.79 -1.60
CA GLU A 94 -23.71 5.97 -1.97
C GLU A 94 -23.97 5.40 -3.35
N LEU A 95 -25.11 4.79 -3.54
CA LEU A 95 -25.59 4.36 -4.85
C LEU A 95 -26.50 5.46 -5.44
N ARG A 96 -26.05 6.16 -6.45
CA ARG A 96 -26.89 7.09 -7.22
C ARG A 96 -27.23 6.46 -8.57
N GLU A 97 -28.50 6.16 -8.77
CA GLU A 97 -28.99 5.46 -9.98
C GLU A 97 -28.23 4.15 -10.28
N GLY A 98 -27.86 3.42 -9.23
CA GLY A 98 -27.09 2.17 -9.35
C GLY A 98 -25.57 2.34 -9.55
N ILE A 99 -25.09 3.58 -9.64
CA ILE A 99 -23.65 3.89 -9.77
C ILE A 99 -23.09 4.24 -8.39
N PRO A 100 -22.03 3.56 -7.90
CA PRO A 100 -21.41 3.89 -6.64
C PRO A 100 -20.68 5.23 -6.72
N THR A 101 -20.98 6.12 -5.77
CA THR A 101 -20.28 7.39 -5.56
C THR A 101 -19.56 7.33 -4.23
N TYR A 102 -18.29 7.72 -4.23
CA TYR A 102 -17.40 7.66 -3.07
C TYR A 102 -17.12 9.07 -2.55
N THR A 103 -17.38 9.31 -1.26
CA THR A 103 -16.97 10.53 -0.57
C THR A 103 -15.90 10.19 0.45
N ILE A 104 -14.67 10.59 0.19
CA ILE A 104 -13.54 10.40 1.09
C ILE A 104 -13.48 11.62 2.01
N HIS A 105 -13.68 11.39 3.32
CA HIS A 105 -13.63 12.48 4.29
C HIS A 105 -12.19 13.00 4.46
N GLU A 106 -12.08 14.31 4.62
CA GLU A 106 -10.82 15.02 4.89
C GLU A 106 -10.67 15.30 6.38
N ARG A 107 -9.43 15.63 6.83
CA ARG A 107 -9.09 15.93 8.22
C ARG A 107 -9.41 14.78 9.17
N VAL A 108 -9.05 13.60 8.76
CA VAL A 108 -9.23 12.37 9.51
C VAL A 108 -7.89 11.88 10.08
N ALA A 109 -7.94 10.89 10.95
CA ALA A 109 -6.78 10.42 11.70
C ALA A 109 -5.57 10.04 10.83
N TRP A 110 -5.76 9.31 9.73
CA TRP A 110 -4.66 8.93 8.85
C TRP A 110 -4.03 10.08 8.03
N ASP A 111 -4.58 11.30 8.10
CA ASP A 111 -3.90 12.53 7.64
C ASP A 111 -2.79 12.98 8.63
N HIS A 112 -2.68 12.33 9.79
CA HIS A 112 -1.80 12.71 10.91
C HIS A 112 -0.92 11.56 11.41
N ILE A 113 -0.45 10.71 10.50
CA ILE A 113 0.52 9.66 10.83
C ILE A 113 1.85 10.30 11.21
N SER A 114 2.42 9.90 12.36
CA SER A 114 3.69 10.42 12.85
C SER A 114 4.82 9.37 12.73
N PRO A 115 6.07 9.80 12.56
CA PRO A 115 7.19 8.89 12.58
C PRO A 115 7.51 8.50 14.01
N THR A 116 7.42 7.20 14.33
CA THR A 116 7.82 6.65 15.63
C THR A 116 9.12 5.86 15.48
N SER A 117 9.89 5.73 16.59
CA SER A 117 11.09 4.87 16.61
C SER A 117 10.76 3.44 16.23
N ASP A 118 9.65 2.90 16.73
CA ASP A 118 9.21 1.53 16.47
C ASP A 118 8.87 1.31 14.98
N ALA A 119 8.30 2.32 14.32
CA ALA A 119 8.01 2.28 12.90
C ALA A 119 9.30 2.32 12.05
N ILE A 120 10.31 3.07 12.48
CA ILE A 120 11.63 3.10 11.84
C ILE A 120 12.33 1.75 12.02
N ASP A 121 12.40 1.24 13.24
CA ASP A 121 13.02 -0.07 13.56
C ASP A 121 12.35 -1.22 12.81
N LEU A 122 11.05 -1.13 12.59
CA LEU A 122 10.29 -2.09 11.79
C LEU A 122 10.64 -1.97 10.31
N ALA A 123 10.69 -0.75 9.78
CA ALA A 123 11.04 -0.50 8.38
C ALA A 123 12.44 -1.01 8.01
N GLU A 124 13.43 -0.86 8.92
CA GLU A 124 14.80 -1.36 8.73
C GLU A 124 14.89 -2.90 8.61
N LYS A 125 13.86 -3.61 9.09
CA LYS A 125 13.78 -5.08 9.06
C LYS A 125 12.83 -5.62 8.00
N ALA A 126 12.10 -4.73 7.31
CA ALA A 126 11.07 -5.10 6.36
C ALA A 126 11.66 -5.75 5.09
N ASP A 127 11.03 -6.82 4.63
CA ASP A 127 11.29 -7.40 3.32
C ASP A 127 10.47 -6.71 2.23
N ALA A 128 9.32 -6.12 2.63
CA ALA A 128 8.49 -5.29 1.75
C ALA A 128 7.79 -4.18 2.52
N ILE A 129 7.69 -3.00 1.91
CA ILE A 129 6.86 -1.88 2.38
C ILE A 129 5.93 -1.48 1.24
N CYS A 130 4.63 -1.38 1.52
CA CYS A 130 3.61 -0.89 0.62
C CYS A 130 3.07 0.46 1.08
N PHE A 131 2.97 1.40 0.17
CA PHE A 131 2.38 2.72 0.38
C PHE A 131 1.64 3.18 -0.89
N GLY A 132 0.77 4.17 -0.75
CA GLY A 132 -0.01 4.74 -1.84
C GLY A 132 0.05 6.26 -1.89
N THR A 133 -0.71 6.88 -2.80
CA THR A 133 -0.76 8.34 -2.93
C THR A 133 -1.79 8.98 -2.00
N LEU A 134 -2.88 8.28 -1.66
CA LEU A 134 -4.02 8.86 -0.95
C LEU A 134 -3.64 9.43 0.42
N ALA A 135 -2.92 8.68 1.25
CA ALA A 135 -2.49 9.15 2.56
C ALA A 135 -1.44 10.27 2.48
N GLN A 136 -0.79 10.43 1.34
CA GLN A 136 0.17 11.51 1.08
C GLN A 136 -0.50 12.85 0.71
N ARG A 137 -1.84 12.91 0.67
CA ARG A 137 -2.58 14.18 0.50
C ARG A 137 -2.33 15.18 1.65
N SER A 138 -2.06 14.67 2.84
CA SER A 138 -1.63 15.45 4.00
C SER A 138 -0.12 15.54 4.04
N ARG A 139 0.41 16.74 4.28
CA ARG A 139 1.85 16.97 4.37
C ARG A 139 2.50 16.13 5.48
N GLN A 140 1.89 16.06 6.65
CA GLN A 140 2.42 15.32 7.79
C GLN A 140 2.57 13.83 7.47
N SER A 141 1.50 13.19 6.97
CA SER A 141 1.54 11.78 6.60
C SER A 141 2.45 11.52 5.40
N ARG A 142 2.52 12.45 4.42
CA ARG A 142 3.46 12.37 3.30
C ARG A 142 4.92 12.33 3.76
N GLU A 143 5.33 13.27 4.61
CA GLU A 143 6.68 13.33 5.16
C GLU A 143 7.00 12.06 5.95
N THR A 144 6.04 11.55 6.75
CA THR A 144 6.20 10.32 7.52
C THR A 144 6.31 9.07 6.63
N ILE A 145 5.43 8.91 5.65
CA ILE A 145 5.44 7.77 4.72
C ILE A 145 6.77 7.72 3.95
N GLN A 146 7.20 8.88 3.43
CA GLN A 146 8.45 8.97 2.69
C GLN A 146 9.67 8.67 3.58
N ALA A 147 9.72 9.23 4.79
CA ALA A 147 10.80 8.98 5.74
C ALA A 147 10.88 7.49 6.12
N ILE A 148 9.78 6.90 6.60
CA ILE A 148 9.75 5.49 7.03
C ILE A 148 10.08 4.55 5.86
N SER A 149 9.51 4.77 4.68
CA SER A 149 9.79 3.93 3.51
C SER A 149 11.26 4.02 3.07
N SER A 150 11.95 5.13 3.34
CA SER A 150 13.37 5.29 3.01
C SER A 150 14.31 4.48 3.91
N PHE A 151 13.86 4.07 5.11
CA PHE A 151 14.64 3.21 6.01
C PHE A 151 14.62 1.74 5.59
N ALA A 152 13.73 1.33 4.68
CA ALA A 152 13.70 -0.05 4.20
C ALA A 152 15.04 -0.44 3.54
N PRO A 153 15.53 -1.68 3.76
CA PRO A 153 16.73 -2.18 3.12
C PRO A 153 16.70 -2.00 1.59
N LYS A 154 17.88 -1.85 0.98
CA LYS A 154 17.98 -1.63 -0.48
C LYS A 154 17.42 -2.78 -1.30
N ASP A 155 17.50 -3.99 -0.78
CA ASP A 155 16.97 -5.22 -1.36
C ASP A 155 15.52 -5.48 -1.04
N ALA A 156 14.92 -4.76 -0.08
CA ALA A 156 13.49 -4.82 0.19
C ALA A 156 12.64 -4.34 -1.00
N TYR A 157 11.43 -4.86 -1.10
CA TYR A 157 10.45 -4.36 -2.06
C TYR A 157 9.77 -3.11 -1.49
N ARG A 158 9.91 -1.98 -2.17
CA ARG A 158 9.16 -0.75 -1.88
C ARG A 158 8.09 -0.59 -2.95
N LEU A 159 6.89 -1.05 -2.60
CA LEU A 159 5.74 -1.09 -3.50
C LEU A 159 4.94 0.20 -3.41
N LEU A 160 4.88 0.93 -4.49
CA LEU A 160 3.88 1.98 -4.71
C LEU A 160 2.64 1.35 -5.35
N ASP A 161 1.58 1.12 -4.56
CA ASP A 161 0.23 0.93 -5.09
C ASP A 161 -0.36 2.31 -5.29
N ILE A 162 -0.35 2.81 -6.53
CA ILE A 162 -0.59 4.23 -6.79
C ILE A 162 -1.96 4.67 -6.31
N ASN A 163 -2.98 3.84 -6.49
CA ASN A 163 -4.32 3.96 -5.93
C ASN A 163 -4.90 5.38 -6.02
N LEU A 164 -4.94 5.93 -7.25
CA LEU A 164 -5.38 7.29 -7.51
C LEU A 164 -6.82 7.50 -7.05
N ARG A 165 -7.07 8.57 -6.29
CA ARG A 165 -8.39 8.91 -5.77
C ARG A 165 -8.70 10.39 -5.98
N GLN A 166 -9.81 10.67 -6.66
CA GLN A 166 -10.34 12.02 -6.86
C GLN A 166 -9.25 13.00 -7.31
N ARG A 167 -9.00 14.08 -6.52
CA ARG A 167 -7.98 15.12 -6.77
C ARG A 167 -6.77 15.04 -5.85
N TYR A 168 -6.61 13.95 -5.10
CA TYR A 168 -5.58 13.81 -4.08
C TYR A 168 -4.24 13.33 -4.63
N TYR A 169 -3.94 13.69 -5.88
CA TYR A 169 -2.66 13.43 -6.51
C TYR A 169 -2.32 14.52 -7.52
N ASP A 170 -1.06 14.70 -7.76
CA ASP A 170 -0.48 15.48 -8.84
C ASP A 170 0.78 14.79 -9.36
N LYS A 171 1.37 15.36 -10.41
CA LYS A 171 2.56 14.77 -11.02
C LYS A 171 3.76 14.76 -10.08
N GLU A 172 3.93 15.81 -9.28
CA GLU A 172 5.06 15.95 -8.35
C GLU A 172 5.01 14.88 -7.26
N LEU A 173 3.85 14.67 -6.62
CA LEU A 173 3.64 13.61 -5.64
C LEU A 173 3.92 12.21 -6.22
N ILE A 174 3.44 11.97 -7.44
CA ILE A 174 3.66 10.69 -8.12
C ILE A 174 5.16 10.50 -8.41
N GLU A 175 5.86 11.51 -8.91
CA GLU A 175 7.29 11.44 -9.19
C GLU A 175 8.12 11.20 -7.93
N GLU A 176 7.85 11.91 -6.83
CA GLU A 176 8.50 11.68 -5.54
C GLU A 176 8.28 10.24 -5.05
N SER A 177 7.04 9.75 -5.15
CA SER A 177 6.70 8.38 -4.76
C SER A 177 7.39 7.32 -5.62
N LEU A 178 7.54 7.58 -6.93
CA LEU A 178 8.25 6.71 -7.86
C LEU A 178 9.75 6.64 -7.58
N TYR A 179 10.40 7.76 -7.20
CA TYR A 179 11.81 7.73 -6.80
C TYR A 179 12.07 6.95 -5.53
N LEU A 180 11.08 6.86 -4.66
CA LEU A 180 11.17 6.07 -3.43
C LEU A 180 10.91 4.57 -3.67
N ALA A 181 10.05 4.24 -4.64
CA ALA A 181 9.63 2.89 -4.95
C ALA A 181 10.66 2.12 -5.80
N ASN A 182 10.57 0.79 -5.76
CA ASN A 182 11.21 -0.11 -6.74
C ASN A 182 10.21 -1.10 -7.36
N VAL A 183 8.93 -1.03 -6.96
CA VAL A 183 7.81 -1.70 -7.60
C VAL A 183 6.67 -0.70 -7.74
N LEU A 184 6.12 -0.59 -8.94
CA LEU A 184 4.93 0.20 -9.21
C LEU A 184 3.77 -0.74 -9.56
N LYS A 185 2.64 -0.60 -8.88
CA LYS A 185 1.39 -1.28 -9.23
C LYS A 185 0.34 -0.26 -9.62
N VAL A 186 -0.30 -0.50 -10.74
CA VAL A 186 -1.40 0.31 -11.28
C VAL A 186 -2.52 -0.59 -11.81
N ASN A 187 -3.72 -0.08 -11.88
CA ASN A 187 -4.78 -0.69 -12.67
C ASN A 187 -4.82 -0.07 -14.09
N ASP A 188 -5.69 -0.57 -14.96
CA ASP A 188 -5.83 -0.14 -16.36
C ASP A 188 -6.29 1.33 -16.49
N GLU A 189 -7.15 1.82 -15.60
CA GLU A 189 -7.58 3.22 -15.56
C GLU A 189 -6.41 4.13 -15.13
N GLU A 190 -5.74 3.78 -14.07
CA GLU A 190 -4.56 4.48 -13.53
C GLU A 190 -3.41 4.49 -14.53
N PHE A 191 -3.21 3.40 -15.25
CA PHE A 191 -2.23 3.31 -16.33
C PHE A 191 -2.46 4.40 -17.39
N ASN A 192 -3.71 4.59 -17.83
CA ASN A 192 -4.05 5.62 -18.78
C ASN A 192 -3.81 7.03 -18.22
N VAL A 193 -4.17 7.26 -16.95
CA VAL A 193 -3.88 8.54 -16.26
C VAL A 193 -2.38 8.82 -16.23
N LEU A 194 -1.56 7.83 -15.88
CA LEU A 194 -0.11 8.01 -15.87
C LEU A 194 0.45 8.28 -17.27
N ARG A 195 0.01 7.53 -18.26
CA ARG A 195 0.43 7.73 -19.65
C ARG A 195 0.17 9.17 -20.11
N ASP A 196 -1.01 9.70 -19.83
CA ASP A 196 -1.39 11.06 -20.22
C ASP A 196 -0.61 12.11 -19.40
N LEU A 197 -0.47 11.92 -18.09
CA LEU A 197 0.23 12.83 -17.18
C LEU A 197 1.72 12.98 -17.51
N PHE A 198 2.34 11.90 -17.99
CA PHE A 198 3.75 11.87 -18.38
C PHE A 198 3.96 12.11 -19.88
N GLY A 199 2.89 12.26 -20.67
CA GLY A 199 2.96 12.52 -22.11
C GLY A 199 3.54 11.34 -22.90
N LEU A 200 3.27 10.11 -22.44
CA LEU A 200 3.81 8.89 -23.03
C LEU A 200 2.89 8.33 -24.12
N ASN A 201 3.50 7.84 -25.20
CA ASN A 201 2.84 7.14 -26.27
C ASN A 201 3.46 5.75 -26.43
N GLY A 202 2.72 4.84 -27.08
CA GLY A 202 3.20 3.49 -27.34
C GLY A 202 2.33 2.40 -26.72
N THR A 203 2.80 1.18 -26.77
CA THR A 203 2.18 -0.01 -26.19
C THR A 203 2.30 0.01 -24.65
N GLU A 204 1.50 -0.80 -23.97
CA GLU A 204 1.61 -0.99 -22.52
C GLU A 204 3.04 -1.36 -22.10
N ARG A 205 3.68 -2.27 -22.83
CA ARG A 205 5.06 -2.70 -22.58
C ARG A 205 6.05 -1.53 -22.68
N GLU A 206 5.97 -0.72 -23.73
CA GLU A 206 6.86 0.42 -23.95
C GLU A 206 6.71 1.45 -22.82
N VAL A 207 5.48 1.74 -22.41
CA VAL A 207 5.20 2.66 -21.28
C VAL A 207 5.70 2.07 -19.97
N ALA A 208 5.45 0.79 -19.68
CA ALA A 208 5.93 0.12 -18.48
C ALA A 208 7.46 0.12 -18.39
N LEU A 209 8.15 -0.20 -19.50
CA LEU A 209 9.61 -0.18 -19.56
C LEU A 209 10.16 1.23 -19.38
N TRP A 210 9.50 2.26 -19.91
CA TRP A 210 9.90 3.65 -19.67
C TRP A 210 9.90 4.01 -18.17
N PHE A 211 8.84 3.60 -17.42
CA PHE A 211 8.83 3.80 -15.96
C PHE A 211 9.93 3.00 -15.26
N ILE A 212 10.13 1.74 -15.65
CA ILE A 212 11.18 0.88 -15.10
C ILE A 212 12.57 1.50 -15.28
N GLU A 213 12.87 2.00 -16.48
CA GLU A 213 14.16 2.60 -16.79
C GLU A 213 14.35 3.95 -16.09
N LYS A 214 13.35 4.83 -16.19
CA LYS A 214 13.44 6.19 -15.64
C LYS A 214 13.59 6.22 -14.13
N TYR A 215 12.83 5.40 -13.41
CA TYR A 215 12.80 5.40 -11.94
C TYR A 215 13.58 4.24 -11.32
N GLY A 216 14.22 3.40 -12.12
CA GLY A 216 15.01 2.27 -11.62
C GLY A 216 14.15 1.18 -10.96
N LEU A 217 12.91 1.01 -11.42
CA LEU A 217 12.02 0.00 -10.87
C LEU A 217 12.51 -1.42 -11.18
N ARG A 218 12.22 -2.34 -10.30
CA ARG A 218 12.43 -3.79 -10.51
C ARG A 218 11.26 -4.40 -11.26
N MET A 219 10.05 -3.91 -11.00
CA MET A 219 8.80 -4.41 -11.59
C MET A 219 7.80 -3.27 -11.80
N PHE A 220 7.02 -3.40 -12.86
CA PHE A 220 5.80 -2.67 -13.10
C PHE A 220 4.64 -3.67 -13.20
N VAL A 221 3.64 -3.54 -12.34
CA VAL A 221 2.50 -4.45 -12.24
C VAL A 221 1.25 -3.74 -12.74
N LEU A 222 0.67 -4.25 -13.82
CA LEU A 222 -0.59 -3.77 -14.39
C LEU A 222 -1.70 -4.77 -14.09
N THR A 223 -2.79 -4.32 -13.51
CA THR A 223 -3.98 -5.14 -13.23
C THR A 223 -5.17 -4.66 -14.05
N ALA A 224 -5.93 -5.60 -14.63
CA ALA A 224 -7.12 -5.33 -15.43
C ALA A 224 -8.34 -6.06 -14.85
N GLY A 225 -8.76 -5.63 -13.65
CA GLY A 225 -9.89 -6.19 -12.93
C GLY A 225 -9.80 -7.71 -12.75
N SER A 226 -10.85 -8.44 -13.18
CA SER A 226 -10.88 -9.90 -13.14
C SER A 226 -10.28 -10.56 -14.38
N SER A 227 -9.83 -9.77 -15.36
CA SER A 227 -9.37 -10.28 -16.67
C SER A 227 -7.98 -10.88 -16.57
N HIS A 228 -7.00 -10.06 -16.19
CA HIS A 228 -5.60 -10.48 -16.07
C HIS A 228 -4.78 -9.52 -15.24
N SER A 229 -3.56 -9.93 -14.93
CA SER A 229 -2.50 -9.07 -14.40
C SER A 229 -1.22 -9.34 -15.18
N THR A 230 -0.49 -8.28 -15.52
CA THR A 230 0.77 -8.38 -16.24
C THR A 230 1.88 -7.77 -15.39
N ILE A 231 3.01 -8.46 -15.31
CA ILE A 231 4.22 -7.97 -14.65
C ILE A 231 5.27 -7.73 -15.72
N TYR A 232 5.76 -6.50 -15.77
CA TYR A 232 6.87 -6.12 -16.64
C TYR A 232 8.13 -5.99 -15.81
N THR A 233 9.24 -6.52 -16.33
CA THR A 233 10.59 -6.40 -15.79
C THR A 233 11.54 -5.93 -16.88
N ARG A 234 12.82 -5.66 -16.55
CA ARG A 234 13.80 -5.28 -17.57
C ARG A 234 14.12 -6.39 -18.56
N GLU A 235 13.95 -7.64 -18.14
CA GLU A 235 14.35 -8.82 -18.91
C GLU A 235 13.18 -9.41 -19.70
N GLU A 236 11.93 -9.13 -19.31
CA GLU A 236 10.71 -9.67 -19.94
C GLU A 236 9.60 -8.61 -20.07
#